data_c34ebc1c5abd1a9da2a0139a92ee54e3
#
_entry.id   c34ebc1c5abd1a9da2a0139a92ee54e3
#
_cell.length_a   1.000
_cell.length_b   1.000
_cell.length_c   1.000
_cell.angle_alpha   90.00
_cell.angle_beta   90.00
_cell.angle_gamma   90.00
#
_symmetry.space_group_name_H-M   'P 1'
#
loop_
_entity.id
_entity.type
_entity.pdbx_description
1 polymer ?
#
loop_
_entity_poly.entity_id
_entity_poly.type
_entity_poly.pdbx_seq_one_letter_code
_entity_poly.pdbx_strand_id
1 'polypeptide(L)'
;MDTISVLKLNADFTPIAVVPWIDAILLLLEDKADLVAGFDRHIHSVSLTLQMPAVIRLRRYVKGIGKVTCTRENILARDRYTCQYCGAKPRRSDGRPDFEKLTIEHIVPRAMSKKGRVFLPWLGQWKMLSGWENLVCACYTCNNGKGDIPLEKSGKKLRNGYPKPLDRMAMIQIIVSKHRIPDEWKEFLPVDSGWREYWDGELED
;
A
#
# COMPACT_ATOMS: atom_id res chain seq x y z
N MET A 1 3.79 7.45 22.07
CA MET A 1 3.85 6.00 22.36
C MET A 1 3.59 5.30 21.06
N ASP A 2 4.57 4.61 20.51
CA ASP A 2 4.38 3.83 19.30
C ASP A 2 3.41 2.69 19.61
N THR A 3 2.26 2.71 18.95
CA THR A 3 1.25 1.67 19.13
C THR A 3 1.77 0.39 18.47
N ILE A 4 1.97 -0.67 19.26
CA ILE A 4 2.39 -1.97 18.74
C ILE A 4 1.35 -2.43 17.72
N SER A 5 1.83 -2.77 16.54
CA SER A 5 1.01 -3.21 15.41
C SER A 5 1.05 -4.73 15.28
N VAL A 6 -0.08 -5.32 14.90
CA VAL A 6 -0.27 -6.76 14.75
C VAL A 6 -0.74 -7.07 13.34
N LEU A 7 -0.10 -8.04 12.68
CA LEU A 7 -0.53 -8.52 11.38
C LEU A 7 -1.76 -9.41 11.54
N LYS A 8 -2.84 -9.04 10.88
CA LYS A 8 -4.07 -9.83 10.85
C LYS A 8 -4.17 -10.62 9.55
N LEU A 9 -4.26 -11.93 9.69
CA LEU A 9 -4.44 -12.87 8.59
C LEU A 9 -5.90 -13.29 8.47
N ASN A 10 -6.32 -13.63 7.26
CA ASN A 10 -7.57 -14.32 7.01
C ASN A 10 -7.45 -15.81 7.41
N ALA A 11 -8.54 -16.56 7.40
CA ALA A 11 -8.54 -17.99 7.70
C ALA A 11 -7.63 -18.82 6.77
N ASP A 12 -7.37 -18.34 5.56
CA ASP A 12 -6.45 -18.93 4.57
C ASP A 12 -5.00 -18.43 4.68
N PHE A 13 -4.63 -17.83 5.82
CA PHE A 13 -3.32 -17.22 6.08
C PHE A 13 -2.96 -16.03 5.18
N THR A 14 -3.90 -15.50 4.40
CA THR A 14 -3.64 -14.30 3.61
C THR A 14 -3.66 -13.07 4.50
N PRO A 15 -2.63 -12.20 4.46
CA PRO A 15 -2.66 -10.92 5.16
C PRO A 15 -3.82 -10.05 4.68
N ILE A 16 -4.55 -9.45 5.64
CA ILE A 16 -5.72 -8.61 5.33
C ILE A 16 -5.66 -7.22 5.94
N ALA A 17 -4.97 -7.06 7.05
CA ALA A 17 -4.82 -5.77 7.71
C ALA A 17 -3.65 -5.77 8.68
N VAL A 18 -3.23 -4.58 9.08
CA VAL A 18 -2.44 -4.33 10.28
C VAL A 18 -3.35 -3.61 11.27
N VAL A 19 -3.42 -4.11 12.48
CA VAL A 19 -4.31 -3.61 13.54
C VAL A 19 -3.53 -3.27 14.81
N PRO A 20 -4.02 -2.36 15.67
CA PRO A 20 -3.47 -2.16 17.01
C PRO A 20 -3.52 -3.45 17.83
N TRP A 21 -2.55 -3.64 18.72
CA TRP A 21 -2.50 -4.84 19.56
C TRP A 21 -3.76 -5.03 20.43
N ILE A 22 -4.39 -3.93 20.87
CA ILE A 22 -5.64 -3.98 21.64
C ILE A 22 -6.76 -4.65 20.85
N ASP A 23 -6.92 -4.28 19.57
CA ASP A 23 -7.95 -4.87 18.70
C ASP A 23 -7.66 -6.36 18.45
N ALA A 24 -6.37 -6.71 18.33
CA ALA A 24 -5.96 -8.10 18.19
C ALA A 24 -6.31 -8.94 19.43
N ILE A 25 -6.05 -8.43 20.64
CA ILE A 25 -6.40 -9.07 21.91
C ILE A 25 -7.92 -9.26 22.02
N LEU A 26 -8.72 -8.27 21.66
CA LEU A 26 -10.18 -8.39 21.67
C LEU A 26 -10.64 -9.54 20.78
N LEU A 27 -10.09 -9.67 19.58
CA LEU A 27 -10.41 -10.78 18.67
C LEU A 27 -10.02 -12.15 19.22
N LEU A 28 -8.89 -12.23 19.95
CA LEU A 28 -8.45 -13.48 20.62
C LEU A 28 -9.39 -13.85 21.78
N LEU A 29 -9.75 -12.88 22.63
CA LEU A 29 -10.64 -13.10 23.77
C LEU A 29 -12.07 -13.44 23.36
N GLU A 30 -12.53 -12.91 22.24
CA GLU A 30 -13.85 -13.21 21.65
C GLU A 30 -13.88 -14.52 20.86
N ASP A 31 -12.79 -15.29 20.86
CA ASP A 31 -12.68 -16.56 20.12
C ASP A 31 -12.88 -16.41 18.60
N LYS A 32 -12.63 -15.20 18.06
CA LYS A 32 -12.75 -14.87 16.64
C LYS A 32 -11.45 -15.05 15.86
N ALA A 33 -10.31 -15.12 16.57
CA ALA A 33 -8.99 -15.29 15.98
C ALA A 33 -8.14 -16.26 16.81
N ASP A 34 -7.10 -16.80 16.17
CA ASP A 34 -6.05 -17.59 16.80
C ASP A 34 -4.74 -16.80 16.82
N LEU A 35 -3.94 -16.95 17.88
CA LEU A 35 -2.58 -16.45 17.92
C LEU A 35 -1.70 -17.35 17.03
N VAL A 36 -1.01 -16.75 16.05
CA VAL A 36 -0.12 -17.47 15.13
C VAL A 36 1.34 -17.23 15.49
N ALA A 37 1.71 -15.98 15.77
CA ALA A 37 3.03 -15.61 16.28
C ALA A 37 2.89 -14.51 17.33
N GLY A 38 3.71 -14.56 18.36
CA GLY A 38 3.76 -13.57 19.44
C GLY A 38 5.14 -12.96 19.56
N PHE A 39 5.20 -11.72 20.01
CA PHE A 39 6.45 -11.10 20.44
C PHE A 39 6.96 -11.77 21.75
N ASP A 40 8.26 -11.67 22.00
CA ASP A 40 8.85 -12.09 23.29
C ASP A 40 8.49 -11.10 24.41
N ARG A 41 7.20 -10.93 24.61
CA ARG A 41 6.60 -10.01 25.59
C ARG A 41 5.21 -10.53 26.00
N HIS A 42 4.89 -10.34 27.30
CA HIS A 42 3.59 -10.72 27.85
C HIS A 42 2.80 -9.50 28.31
N ILE A 43 1.49 -9.61 28.19
CA ILE A 43 0.50 -8.67 28.72
C ILE A 43 -0.10 -9.32 29.95
N HIS A 44 -0.15 -8.57 31.05
CA HIS A 44 -0.70 -9.04 32.31
C HIS A 44 -1.95 -8.23 32.66
N SER A 45 -2.98 -8.94 33.10
CA SER A 45 -4.13 -8.37 33.82
C SER A 45 -4.23 -9.04 35.17
N VAL A 46 -5.21 -8.66 35.99
CA VAL A 46 -5.42 -9.22 37.33
C VAL A 46 -5.61 -10.75 37.29
N SER A 47 -6.23 -11.29 36.23
CA SER A 47 -6.60 -12.70 36.15
C SER A 47 -6.05 -13.43 34.91
N LEU A 48 -5.34 -12.74 34.01
CA LEU A 48 -4.94 -13.30 32.73
C LEU A 48 -3.55 -12.83 32.33
N THR A 49 -2.73 -13.75 31.87
CA THR A 49 -1.45 -13.46 31.21
C THR A 49 -1.52 -13.96 29.78
N LEU A 50 -1.30 -13.08 28.81
CA LEU A 50 -1.30 -13.38 27.38
C LEU A 50 0.03 -12.98 26.76
N GLN A 51 0.49 -13.78 25.81
CA GLN A 51 1.61 -13.35 24.95
C GLN A 51 1.16 -12.19 24.08
N MET A 52 2.00 -11.17 23.95
CA MET A 52 1.74 -10.01 23.06
C MET A 52 1.65 -10.51 21.61
N PRO A 53 0.50 -10.37 20.92
CA PRO A 53 0.35 -10.86 19.56
C PRO A 53 1.21 -10.06 18.59
N ALA A 54 1.91 -10.77 17.70
CA ALA A 54 2.57 -10.22 16.53
C ALA A 54 1.76 -10.53 15.26
N VAL A 55 1.20 -11.75 15.19
CA VAL A 55 0.37 -12.22 14.07
C VAL A 55 -0.83 -12.96 14.62
N ILE A 56 -2.02 -12.61 14.16
CA ILE A 56 -3.28 -13.30 14.43
C ILE A 56 -3.93 -13.76 13.14
N ARG A 57 -4.65 -14.89 13.20
CA ARG A 57 -5.44 -15.45 12.09
C ARG A 57 -6.91 -15.49 12.46
N LEU A 58 -7.78 -14.98 11.59
CA LEU A 58 -9.22 -15.11 11.78
C LEU A 58 -9.65 -16.58 11.64
N ARG A 59 -10.54 -17.04 12.50
CA ARG A 59 -11.12 -18.40 12.43
C ARG A 59 -12.12 -18.56 11.30
N ARG A 60 -12.79 -17.46 10.92
CA ARG A 60 -13.74 -17.47 9.80
C ARG A 60 -13.17 -16.70 8.64
N TYR A 61 -13.33 -17.26 7.45
CA TYR A 61 -12.92 -16.58 6.21
C TYR A 61 -13.75 -15.33 5.96
N VAL A 62 -13.08 -14.20 5.84
CA VAL A 62 -13.70 -12.93 5.44
C VAL A 62 -13.57 -12.78 3.92
N LYS A 63 -14.71 -12.78 3.23
CA LYS A 63 -14.77 -12.66 1.78
C LYS A 63 -14.44 -11.22 1.37
N GLY A 64 -13.36 -11.09 0.62
CA GLY A 64 -12.94 -9.80 0.05
C GLY A 64 -12.21 -8.94 1.08
N ILE A 65 -10.91 -8.76 0.89
CA ILE A 65 -10.21 -7.58 1.37
C ILE A 65 -10.96 -6.42 0.70
N GLY A 66 -11.47 -5.47 1.49
CA GLY A 66 -12.22 -4.33 0.94
C GLY A 66 -11.44 -3.71 -0.22
N LYS A 67 -12.15 -3.25 -1.26
CA LYS A 67 -11.50 -2.57 -2.39
C LYS A 67 -10.67 -1.43 -1.84
N VAL A 68 -9.35 -1.47 -2.07
CA VAL A 68 -8.49 -0.36 -1.66
C VAL A 68 -8.97 0.90 -2.38
N THR A 69 -9.28 1.92 -1.61
CA THR A 69 -9.70 3.21 -2.15
C THR A 69 -8.54 3.83 -2.94
N CYS A 70 -8.85 4.43 -4.07
CA CYS A 70 -7.89 5.15 -4.89
C CYS A 70 -7.53 6.49 -4.20
N THR A 71 -6.65 6.44 -3.19
CA THR A 71 -6.12 7.62 -2.50
C THR A 71 -4.75 7.99 -3.02
N ARG A 72 -4.31 9.22 -2.73
CA ARG A 72 -2.95 9.69 -3.05
C ARG A 72 -1.89 8.72 -2.52
N GLU A 73 -1.96 8.36 -1.23
CA GLU A 73 -0.98 7.50 -0.58
C GLU A 73 -0.92 6.12 -1.26
N ASN A 74 -2.08 5.57 -1.60
CA ASN A 74 -2.18 4.26 -2.21
C ASN A 74 -1.64 4.25 -3.65
N ILE A 75 -1.79 5.35 -4.40
CA ILE A 75 -1.18 5.48 -5.73
C ILE A 75 0.34 5.63 -5.62
N LEU A 76 0.83 6.46 -4.69
CA LEU A 76 2.27 6.60 -4.45
C LEU A 76 2.90 5.26 -4.07
N ALA A 77 2.26 4.51 -3.17
CA ALA A 77 2.72 3.18 -2.75
C ALA A 77 2.69 2.17 -3.91
N ARG A 78 1.60 2.11 -4.72
CA ARG A 78 1.52 1.27 -5.92
C ARG A 78 2.68 1.52 -6.88
N ASP A 79 3.01 2.79 -7.07
CA ASP A 79 4.06 3.21 -7.99
C ASP A 79 5.45 3.24 -7.31
N ARG A 80 5.56 2.64 -6.11
CA ARG A 80 6.79 2.54 -5.31
C ARG A 80 7.48 3.89 -5.13
N TYR A 81 6.70 4.94 -4.84
CA TYR A 81 7.17 6.31 -4.64
C TYR A 81 8.11 6.78 -5.77
N THR A 82 7.85 6.35 -6.99
CA THR A 82 8.68 6.57 -8.17
C THR A 82 7.90 7.34 -9.23
N CYS A 83 8.48 8.39 -9.77
CA CYS A 83 7.89 9.09 -10.92
C CYS A 83 7.76 8.13 -12.11
N GLN A 84 6.54 7.91 -12.58
CA GLN A 84 6.28 6.96 -13.67
C GLN A 84 6.73 7.48 -15.05
N TYR A 85 7.17 8.73 -15.16
CA TYR A 85 7.74 9.30 -16.38
C TYR A 85 9.27 9.24 -16.40
N CYS A 86 9.97 9.86 -15.44
CA CYS A 86 11.43 9.96 -15.45
C CYS A 86 12.14 8.95 -14.53
N GLY A 87 11.41 8.25 -13.66
CA GLY A 87 11.98 7.30 -12.71
C GLY A 87 12.60 7.93 -11.46
N ALA A 88 12.44 9.24 -11.24
CA ALA A 88 12.94 9.88 -10.04
C ALA A 88 12.28 9.27 -8.78
N LYS A 89 13.11 8.94 -7.78
CA LYS A 89 12.74 8.46 -6.45
C LYS A 89 13.24 9.46 -5.40
N PRO A 90 12.54 10.58 -5.18
CA PRO A 90 12.98 11.55 -4.20
C PRO A 90 13.05 10.94 -2.81
N ARG A 91 14.15 11.20 -2.09
CA ARG A 91 14.36 10.76 -0.72
C ARG A 91 14.68 11.96 0.17
N ARG A 92 14.31 11.86 1.44
CA ARG A 92 14.74 12.77 2.51
C ARG A 92 16.17 12.43 2.93
N SER A 93 16.77 13.25 3.76
CA SER A 93 18.11 13.03 4.31
C SER A 93 18.22 11.75 5.16
N ASP A 94 17.09 11.28 5.71
CA ASP A 94 16.97 10.03 6.48
C ASP A 94 16.74 8.78 5.59
N GLY A 95 16.88 8.91 4.27
CA GLY A 95 16.69 7.81 3.31
C GLY A 95 15.22 7.51 2.96
N ARG A 96 14.25 8.02 3.73
CA ARG A 96 12.82 7.77 3.50
C ARG A 96 12.31 8.47 2.23
N PRO A 97 11.26 7.94 1.58
CA PRO A 97 10.64 8.61 0.44
C PRO A 97 10.20 10.04 0.78
N ASP A 98 10.56 10.98 -0.07
CA ASP A 98 10.12 12.38 0.04
C ASP A 98 8.80 12.56 -0.70
N PHE A 99 7.70 12.40 0.02
CA PHE A 99 6.34 12.50 -0.54
C PHE A 99 6.00 13.93 -1.01
N GLU A 100 6.67 14.94 -0.48
CA GLU A 100 6.41 16.34 -0.83
C GLU A 100 6.90 16.68 -2.24
N LYS A 101 7.89 15.93 -2.74
CA LYS A 101 8.42 16.06 -4.10
C LYS A 101 7.68 15.23 -5.15
N LEU A 102 6.65 14.50 -4.74
CA LEU A 102 5.82 13.67 -5.61
C LEU A 102 4.38 14.18 -5.64
N THR A 103 3.72 13.99 -6.75
CA THR A 103 2.32 14.34 -6.97
C THR A 103 1.59 13.22 -7.71
N ILE A 104 0.26 13.33 -7.78
CA ILE A 104 -0.57 12.44 -8.59
C ILE A 104 -0.93 13.15 -9.89
N GLU A 105 -0.66 12.48 -10.97
CA GLU A 105 -0.89 12.97 -12.33
C GLU A 105 -1.98 12.17 -13.04
N HIS A 106 -2.83 12.89 -13.79
CA HIS A 106 -3.85 12.30 -14.65
C HIS A 106 -3.27 12.00 -16.05
N ILE A 107 -3.23 10.75 -16.44
CA ILE A 107 -2.75 10.35 -17.78
C ILE A 107 -3.60 11.01 -18.86
N VAL A 108 -4.93 10.84 -18.78
CA VAL A 108 -5.90 11.62 -19.52
C VAL A 108 -6.28 12.85 -18.70
N PRO A 109 -6.04 14.06 -19.17
CA PRO A 109 -6.22 15.31 -18.42
C PRO A 109 -7.66 15.54 -17.94
N ARG A 110 -7.80 16.28 -16.85
CA ARG A 110 -9.10 16.69 -16.30
C ARG A 110 -9.98 17.44 -17.29
N ALA A 111 -9.37 18.28 -18.15
CA ALA A 111 -10.07 19.03 -19.19
C ALA A 111 -10.83 18.12 -20.18
N MET A 112 -10.42 16.86 -20.32
CA MET A 112 -11.08 15.90 -21.21
C MET A 112 -12.19 15.10 -20.50
N SER A 113 -12.49 15.38 -19.24
CA SER A 113 -13.51 14.66 -18.51
C SER A 113 -14.94 15.07 -18.92
N LYS A 114 -15.82 14.07 -18.95
CA LYS A 114 -17.28 14.26 -19.13
C LYS A 114 -17.98 13.63 -17.93
N LYS A 115 -18.69 14.44 -17.15
CA LYS A 115 -19.43 14.00 -15.94
C LYS A 115 -18.54 13.16 -14.99
N GLY A 116 -17.29 13.59 -14.73
CA GLY A 116 -16.36 12.92 -13.83
C GLY A 116 -15.73 11.62 -14.39
N ARG A 117 -15.89 11.36 -15.68
CA ARG A 117 -15.31 10.21 -16.37
C ARG A 117 -14.46 10.63 -17.56
N VAL A 118 -13.50 9.79 -17.94
CA VAL A 118 -12.63 9.95 -19.10
C VAL A 118 -12.62 8.68 -19.91
N PHE A 119 -12.46 8.84 -21.22
CA PHE A 119 -12.21 7.69 -22.11
C PHE A 119 -10.73 7.34 -22.04
N LEU A 120 -10.43 6.09 -21.75
CA LEU A 120 -9.05 5.57 -21.66
C LEU A 120 -8.77 4.77 -22.95
N PRO A 121 -7.99 5.33 -23.90
CA PRO A 121 -7.76 4.68 -25.20
C PRO A 121 -7.17 3.27 -25.08
N TRP A 122 -6.26 3.07 -24.12
CA TRP A 122 -5.60 1.77 -23.89
C TRP A 122 -6.52 0.68 -23.32
N LEU A 123 -7.70 1.04 -22.83
CA LEU A 123 -8.73 0.11 -22.38
C LEU A 123 -9.96 0.09 -23.29
N GLY A 124 -10.10 1.07 -24.19
CA GLY A 124 -11.31 1.25 -25.00
C GLY A 124 -12.57 1.54 -24.18
N GLN A 125 -12.44 2.10 -22.97
CA GLN A 125 -13.54 2.24 -22.03
C GLN A 125 -13.58 3.60 -21.32
N TRP A 126 -14.78 4.02 -20.93
CA TRP A 126 -14.98 5.14 -20.02
C TRP A 126 -14.76 4.72 -18.57
N LYS A 127 -13.84 5.36 -17.87
CA LYS A 127 -13.50 5.12 -16.46
C LYS A 127 -13.66 6.39 -15.64
N MET A 128 -13.59 6.26 -14.31
CA MET A 128 -13.58 7.43 -13.42
C MET A 128 -12.33 8.27 -13.70
N LEU A 129 -12.47 9.60 -13.74
CA LEU A 129 -11.36 10.52 -13.91
C LEU A 129 -10.25 10.26 -12.89
N SER A 130 -10.62 10.16 -11.61
CA SER A 130 -9.69 9.85 -10.50
C SER A 130 -9.73 8.36 -10.13
N GLY A 131 -9.70 7.50 -11.15
CA GLY A 131 -9.61 6.04 -11.00
C GLY A 131 -8.18 5.53 -11.09
N TRP A 132 -7.97 4.32 -10.62
CA TRP A 132 -6.68 3.63 -10.61
C TRP A 132 -5.99 3.59 -11.98
N GLU A 133 -6.79 3.44 -13.03
CA GLU A 133 -6.31 3.27 -14.40
C GLU A 133 -5.89 4.59 -15.06
N ASN A 134 -6.29 5.74 -14.49
CA ASN A 134 -5.96 7.07 -15.04
C ASN A 134 -4.96 7.85 -14.20
N LEU A 135 -4.54 7.35 -13.04
CA LEU A 135 -3.68 8.08 -12.11
C LEU A 135 -2.32 7.41 -11.97
N VAL A 136 -1.25 8.21 -11.94
CA VAL A 136 0.12 7.76 -11.72
C VAL A 136 0.87 8.71 -10.79
N CYS A 137 1.89 8.16 -10.11
CA CYS A 137 2.87 8.95 -9.37
C CYS A 137 3.77 9.72 -10.35
N ALA A 138 3.95 11.02 -10.15
CA ALA A 138 4.86 11.86 -10.92
C ALA A 138 5.63 12.83 -10.01
N CYS A 139 6.84 13.23 -10.42
CA CYS A 139 7.49 14.39 -9.83
C CYS A 139 6.86 15.67 -10.38
N TYR A 140 6.99 16.79 -9.65
CA TYR A 140 6.41 18.07 -10.08
C TYR A 140 6.90 18.52 -11.45
N THR A 141 8.19 18.32 -11.75
CA THR A 141 8.77 18.68 -13.06
C THR A 141 8.09 17.93 -14.22
N CYS A 142 7.87 16.62 -14.05
CA CYS A 142 7.20 15.82 -15.07
C CYS A 142 5.71 16.14 -15.18
N ASN A 143 5.04 16.37 -14.04
CA ASN A 143 3.64 16.74 -14.00
C ASN A 143 3.41 18.09 -14.71
N ASN A 144 4.15 19.13 -14.30
CA ASN A 144 4.06 20.45 -14.91
C ASN A 144 4.44 20.44 -16.40
N GLY A 145 5.47 19.68 -16.76
CA GLY A 145 5.91 19.56 -18.16
C GLY A 145 4.92 18.79 -19.05
N LYS A 146 4.04 17.94 -18.49
CA LYS A 146 2.95 17.32 -19.23
C LYS A 146 1.75 18.26 -19.32
N GLY A 147 1.40 18.92 -18.21
CA GLY A 147 0.23 19.80 -18.12
C GLY A 147 -1.06 19.11 -18.57
N ASP A 148 -1.95 19.86 -19.21
CA ASP A 148 -3.24 19.38 -19.72
C ASP A 148 -3.14 18.72 -21.10
N ILE A 149 -1.95 18.24 -21.47
CA ILE A 149 -1.74 17.56 -22.76
C ILE A 149 -1.93 16.04 -22.58
N PRO A 150 -2.70 15.36 -23.44
CA PRO A 150 -2.79 13.91 -23.46
C PRO A 150 -1.41 13.25 -23.57
N LEU A 151 -1.23 12.09 -22.94
CA LEU A 151 0.07 11.41 -22.87
C LEU A 151 0.72 11.24 -24.26
N GLU A 152 -0.08 10.82 -25.24
CA GLU A 152 0.36 10.57 -26.62
C GLU A 152 0.94 11.82 -27.32
N LYS A 153 0.43 13.01 -26.94
CA LYS A 153 0.87 14.29 -27.51
C LYS A 153 1.96 14.97 -26.66
N SER A 154 2.17 14.51 -25.42
CA SER A 154 3.11 15.11 -24.49
C SER A 154 4.57 14.73 -24.72
N GLY A 155 4.84 13.77 -25.58
CA GLY A 155 6.16 13.17 -25.80
C GLY A 155 6.65 12.32 -24.62
N LYS A 156 5.87 12.19 -23.53
CA LYS A 156 6.23 11.39 -22.35
C LYS A 156 5.76 9.94 -22.53
N LYS A 157 6.50 9.04 -21.87
CA LYS A 157 6.16 7.60 -21.82
C LYS A 157 6.08 7.15 -20.39
N LEU A 158 5.17 6.21 -20.11
CA LEU A 158 5.09 5.55 -18.82
C LEU A 158 6.14 4.43 -18.75
N ARG A 159 6.93 4.40 -17.68
CA ARG A 159 8.01 3.42 -17.49
C ARG A 159 7.49 1.99 -17.36
N ASN A 160 6.40 1.81 -16.63
CA ASN A 160 5.84 0.49 -16.30
C ASN A 160 4.55 0.20 -17.10
N GLY A 161 4.35 0.91 -18.22
CA GLY A 161 3.11 0.81 -18.99
C GLY A 161 1.91 1.48 -18.28
N TYR A 162 0.72 1.26 -18.83
CA TYR A 162 -0.49 1.85 -18.27
C TYR A 162 -0.86 1.23 -16.92
N PRO A 163 -1.28 2.05 -15.96
CA PRO A 163 -1.59 1.57 -14.62
C PRO A 163 -2.82 0.67 -14.60
N LYS A 164 -2.75 -0.33 -13.74
CA LYS A 164 -3.84 -1.26 -13.48
C LYS A 164 -4.40 -1.03 -12.09
N PRO A 165 -5.66 -1.41 -11.82
CA PRO A 165 -6.13 -1.56 -10.46
C PRO A 165 -5.20 -2.47 -9.66
N LEU A 166 -5.08 -2.21 -8.37
CA LEU A 166 -4.28 -3.05 -7.51
C LEU A 166 -4.82 -4.48 -7.50
N ASP A 167 -3.94 -5.43 -7.69
CA ASP A 167 -4.21 -6.82 -7.37
C ASP A 167 -4.12 -7.06 -5.86
N ARG A 168 -4.47 -8.27 -5.42
CA ARG A 168 -4.48 -8.65 -4.01
C ARG A 168 -3.10 -8.52 -3.37
N MET A 169 -2.03 -8.84 -4.11
CA MET A 169 -0.66 -8.79 -3.62
C MET A 169 -0.18 -7.35 -3.45
N ALA A 170 -0.44 -6.51 -4.42
CA ALA A 170 -0.13 -5.08 -4.34
C ALA A 170 -0.90 -4.38 -3.20
N MET A 171 -2.12 -4.85 -2.89
CA MET A 171 -2.89 -4.37 -1.73
C MET A 171 -2.20 -4.70 -0.39
N ILE A 172 -1.75 -5.95 -0.23
CA ILE A 172 -1.01 -6.38 0.95
C ILE A 172 0.26 -5.53 1.10
N GLN A 173 0.95 -5.29 0.00
CA GLN A 173 2.11 -4.42 -0.03
C GLN A 173 1.82 -3.04 0.54
N ILE A 174 0.75 -2.40 0.12
CA ILE A 174 0.37 -1.06 0.61
C ILE A 174 0.03 -1.10 2.11
N ILE A 175 -0.69 -2.11 2.57
CA ILE A 175 -1.07 -2.25 3.98
C ILE A 175 0.19 -2.33 4.85
N VAL A 176 1.15 -3.13 4.43
CA VAL A 176 2.35 -3.42 5.23
C VAL A 176 3.42 -2.33 5.10
N SER A 177 3.57 -1.68 3.92
CA SER A 177 4.59 -0.64 3.67
C SER A 177 4.47 0.60 4.57
N LYS A 178 3.37 0.76 5.26
CA LYS A 178 3.13 1.87 6.21
C LYS A 178 3.65 1.58 7.63
N HIS A 179 4.13 0.36 7.87
CA HIS A 179 4.55 -0.12 9.18
C HIS A 179 6.00 -0.59 9.14
N ARG A 180 6.70 -0.46 10.27
CA ARG A 180 7.94 -1.19 10.49
C ARG A 180 7.58 -2.67 10.56
N ILE A 181 8.27 -3.52 9.78
CA ILE A 181 7.95 -4.93 9.68
C ILE A 181 8.76 -5.72 10.69
N PRO A 182 8.10 -6.29 11.72
CA PRO A 182 8.76 -7.19 12.66
C PRO A 182 9.18 -8.50 12.00
N ASP A 183 10.17 -9.18 12.57
CA ASP A 183 10.64 -10.47 12.04
C ASP A 183 9.53 -11.52 12.03
N GLU A 184 8.64 -11.48 13.00
CA GLU A 184 7.50 -12.38 13.15
C GLU A 184 6.49 -12.29 11.99
N TRP A 185 6.50 -11.18 11.22
CA TRP A 185 5.61 -11.03 10.06
C TRP A 185 6.20 -11.59 8.77
N LYS A 186 7.52 -11.74 8.68
CA LYS A 186 8.23 -12.03 7.42
C LYS A 186 7.76 -13.32 6.76
N GLU A 187 7.45 -14.34 7.54
CA GLU A 187 6.98 -15.64 7.04
C GLU A 187 5.62 -15.54 6.32
N PHE A 188 4.79 -14.58 6.70
CA PHE A 188 3.43 -14.40 6.18
C PHE A 188 3.35 -13.39 5.04
N LEU A 189 4.47 -12.77 4.69
CA LEU A 189 4.54 -11.77 3.64
C LEU A 189 5.15 -12.38 2.38
N PRO A 190 4.68 -11.97 1.18
CA PRO A 190 5.15 -12.52 -0.07
C PRO A 190 6.65 -12.23 -0.30
N VAL A 191 7.42 -13.25 -0.58
CA VAL A 191 8.90 -13.17 -0.71
C VAL A 191 9.38 -12.38 -1.94
N ASP A 192 8.56 -12.30 -3.00
CA ASP A 192 8.96 -11.77 -4.32
C ASP A 192 8.69 -10.29 -4.56
N SER A 193 8.40 -9.54 -3.56
CA SER A 193 7.84 -8.21 -3.75
C SER A 193 8.80 -7.09 -3.46
N GLY A 194 9.98 -7.00 -3.98
CA GLY A 194 10.82 -5.78 -3.90
C GLY A 194 10.91 -5.07 -2.52
N TRP A 195 10.49 -5.78 -1.45
CA TRP A 195 10.46 -5.33 -0.07
C TRP A 195 11.86 -5.23 0.52
N ARG A 196 12.77 -6.09 0.04
CA ARG A 196 14.17 -6.10 0.50
C ARG A 196 14.85 -4.76 0.27
N GLU A 197 14.58 -4.10 -0.86
CA GLU A 197 15.11 -2.76 -1.11
C GLU A 197 14.61 -1.69 -0.12
N TYR A 198 13.50 -1.94 0.56
CA TYR A 198 12.96 -1.06 1.62
C TYR A 198 13.50 -1.43 3.00
N TRP A 199 13.90 -2.69 3.21
CA TRP A 199 14.38 -3.17 4.51
C TRP A 199 15.89 -3.03 4.65
N ASP A 200 16.63 -3.25 3.58
CA ASP A 200 18.10 -3.16 3.60
C ASP A 200 18.58 -1.71 3.79
N GLY A 201 17.75 -0.72 3.52
CA GLY A 201 18.05 0.69 3.80
C GLY A 201 17.89 1.12 5.27
N GLU A 202 17.36 0.27 6.16
CA GLU A 202 17.21 0.53 7.60
C GLU A 202 18.18 -0.28 8.49
N LEU A 203 19.00 -1.17 7.89
CA LEU A 203 19.92 -2.04 8.62
C LEU A 203 21.40 -1.60 8.55
N GLU A 204 21.71 -0.46 7.93
CA GLU A 204 23.07 0.10 7.87
C GLU A 204 23.25 1.35 8.76
N ASP A 205 22.64 1.39 9.95
CA ASP A 205 22.98 2.36 11.00
C ASP A 205 23.18 1.65 12.34
#